data_68c55a47040a8f4997ad57af4d44c7e5
#
_entry.id   68c55a47040a8f4997ad57af4d44c7e5
#
_cell.length_a   1.000
_cell.length_b   1.000
_cell.length_c   1.000
_cell.angle_alpha   90.00
_cell.angle_beta   90.00
_cell.angle_gamma   90.00
#
_symmetry.space_group_name_H-M   'P 1'
#
loop_
_entity.id
_entity.type
_entity.pdbx_description
1 polymer ?
#
loop_
_entity_poly.entity_id
_entity_poly.type
_entity_poly.pdbx_seq_one_letter_code
_entity_poly.pdbx_strand_id
1 'polypeptide(L)'
;MTDADTTTAAADWRAWQESWDRQQEWYMPDREERFRVMLDMVEALVGTAPRVLDLACGTGSITARLFDRFPDATSTGVDLDPALLAIAEGTFEGDERASFVTADLKDPEWTARLPYDSYDAVLTATALHWLHRDPLADLYGHIAGLVRDGGVFMNADHMIDDTTPRINAAERALRHARMDRAKRDGALDWAQWWQLAAKDPVLAGPTARRFEIYGEHADGDMPSAAWHARVLREKGFGEARPVWCSPSDTLLLALK
;
A
#
# COMPACT_ATOMS: atom_id res chain seq x y z
N MET A 1 -16.08 -39.14 -29.06
CA MET A 1 -14.99 -38.43 -28.38
C MET A 1 -15.47 -37.00 -28.25
N THR A 2 -16.04 -36.67 -27.10
CA THR A 2 -16.54 -35.34 -26.79
C THR A 2 -15.38 -34.59 -26.16
N ASP A 3 -14.89 -33.56 -26.85
CA ASP A 3 -13.97 -32.58 -26.30
C ASP A 3 -14.68 -31.92 -25.09
N ALA A 4 -14.14 -32.16 -23.90
CA ALA A 4 -14.53 -31.41 -22.71
C ALA A 4 -13.90 -30.01 -22.86
N ASP A 5 -14.75 -29.08 -23.24
CA ASP A 5 -14.45 -27.65 -23.22
C ASP A 5 -14.17 -27.26 -21.76
N THR A 6 -12.89 -27.24 -21.38
CA THR A 6 -12.45 -26.79 -20.08
C THR A 6 -12.47 -25.26 -20.12
N THR A 7 -13.67 -24.67 -20.04
CA THR A 7 -13.80 -23.24 -19.79
C THR A 7 -13.17 -22.99 -18.42
N THR A 8 -11.93 -22.53 -18.40
CA THR A 8 -11.29 -22.00 -17.17
C THR A 8 -12.19 -20.86 -16.71
N ALA A 9 -12.85 -21.04 -15.57
CA ALA A 9 -13.66 -19.99 -14.99
C ALA A 9 -12.80 -18.73 -14.86
N ALA A 10 -13.29 -17.62 -15.41
CA ALA A 10 -12.60 -16.34 -15.27
C ALA A 10 -12.43 -16.05 -13.76
N ALA A 11 -11.24 -15.61 -13.36
CA ALA A 11 -11.00 -15.28 -11.96
C ALA A 11 -11.91 -14.12 -11.54
N ASP A 12 -12.51 -14.24 -10.37
CA ASP A 12 -13.25 -13.13 -9.76
C ASP A 12 -12.25 -12.21 -9.04
N TRP A 13 -11.60 -11.36 -9.83
CA TRP A 13 -10.56 -10.44 -9.34
C TRP A 13 -11.09 -9.47 -8.28
N ARG A 14 -12.32 -9.02 -8.42
CA ARG A 14 -12.97 -8.13 -7.44
C ARG A 14 -13.17 -8.84 -6.11
N ALA A 15 -13.62 -10.09 -6.12
CA ALA A 15 -13.74 -10.88 -4.90
C ALA A 15 -12.37 -11.10 -4.22
N TRP A 16 -11.30 -11.30 -5.00
CA TRP A 16 -9.94 -11.38 -4.46
C TRP A 16 -9.48 -10.07 -3.83
N GLN A 17 -9.70 -8.93 -4.48
CA GLN A 17 -9.39 -7.61 -3.92
C GLN A 17 -10.17 -7.34 -2.62
N GLU A 18 -11.48 -7.59 -2.60
CA GLU A 18 -12.30 -7.44 -1.40
C GLU A 18 -11.87 -8.38 -0.27
N SER A 19 -11.45 -9.61 -0.60
CA SER A 19 -10.95 -10.56 0.40
C SER A 19 -9.63 -10.10 1.01
N TRP A 20 -8.74 -9.49 0.20
CA TRP A 20 -7.52 -8.84 0.66
C TRP A 20 -7.83 -7.67 1.57
N ASP A 21 -8.74 -6.78 1.18
CA ASP A 21 -9.13 -5.64 2.00
C ASP A 21 -9.68 -6.08 3.36
N ARG A 22 -10.58 -7.08 3.41
CA ARG A 22 -11.09 -7.65 4.68
C ARG A 22 -9.99 -8.25 5.54
N GLN A 23 -9.01 -8.93 4.93
CA GLN A 23 -7.88 -9.49 5.65
C GLN A 23 -6.98 -8.38 6.22
N GLN A 24 -6.78 -7.27 5.50
CA GLN A 24 -5.99 -6.13 5.93
C GLN A 24 -6.66 -5.36 7.10
N GLU A 25 -7.98 -5.26 7.16
CA GLU A 25 -8.72 -4.65 8.28
C GLU A 25 -8.40 -5.33 9.61
N TRP A 26 -8.01 -6.59 9.58
CA TRP A 26 -7.63 -7.31 10.76
C TRP A 26 -6.38 -6.72 11.45
N TYR A 27 -5.42 -6.29 10.65
CA TYR A 27 -4.21 -5.63 11.16
C TYR A 27 -4.43 -4.15 11.40
N MET A 28 -5.38 -3.56 10.69
CA MET A 28 -5.62 -2.12 10.64
C MET A 28 -7.12 -1.81 10.65
N PRO A 29 -7.77 -1.86 11.81
CA PRO A 29 -9.22 -1.67 11.92
C PRO A 29 -9.68 -0.28 11.46
N ASP A 30 -8.78 0.72 11.45
CA ASP A 30 -9.09 2.09 11.03
C ASP A 30 -8.67 2.38 9.58
N ARG A 31 -8.51 1.33 8.75
CA ARG A 31 -7.98 1.42 7.38
C ARG A 31 -8.79 2.35 6.49
N GLU A 32 -10.11 2.25 6.49
CA GLU A 32 -10.99 3.09 5.68
C GLU A 32 -10.95 4.56 6.14
N GLU A 33 -10.87 4.82 7.44
CA GLU A 33 -10.75 6.18 7.95
C GLU A 33 -9.43 6.83 7.50
N ARG A 34 -8.33 6.08 7.48
CA ARG A 34 -7.05 6.59 6.95
C ARG A 34 -7.12 6.92 5.49
N PHE A 35 -7.75 6.07 4.67
CA PHE A 35 -7.96 6.33 3.25
C PHE A 35 -8.87 7.54 3.02
N ARG A 36 -9.92 7.68 3.83
CA ARG A 36 -10.80 8.85 3.76
C ARG A 36 -10.01 10.14 4.02
N VAL A 37 -9.22 10.20 5.10
CA VAL A 37 -8.39 11.38 5.41
C VAL A 37 -7.32 11.62 4.35
N MET A 38 -6.70 10.56 3.81
CA MET A 38 -5.74 10.64 2.71
C MET A 38 -6.36 11.33 1.50
N LEU A 39 -7.53 10.88 1.06
CA LEU A 39 -8.21 11.44 -0.12
C LEU A 39 -8.80 12.85 0.16
N ASP A 40 -9.23 13.16 1.39
CA ASP A 40 -9.60 14.52 1.80
C ASP A 40 -8.43 15.49 1.61
N MET A 41 -7.21 15.06 1.97
CA MET A 41 -6.01 15.90 1.81
C MET A 41 -5.56 15.99 0.34
N VAL A 42 -5.75 14.93 -0.46
CA VAL A 42 -5.54 15.00 -1.93
C VAL A 42 -6.46 16.06 -2.52
N GLU A 43 -7.77 15.99 -2.24
CA GLU A 43 -8.75 16.96 -2.74
C GLU A 43 -8.38 18.39 -2.36
N ALA A 44 -8.03 18.61 -1.09
CA ALA A 44 -7.74 19.93 -0.56
C ALA A 44 -6.47 20.57 -1.13
N LEU A 45 -5.45 19.78 -1.47
CA LEU A 45 -4.13 20.30 -1.85
C LEU A 45 -3.85 20.21 -3.35
N VAL A 46 -4.35 19.18 -4.03
CA VAL A 46 -4.07 18.94 -5.46
C VAL A 46 -5.33 18.87 -6.34
N GLY A 47 -6.52 18.82 -5.76
CA GLY A 47 -7.79 18.87 -6.47
C GLY A 47 -8.40 17.51 -6.77
N THR A 48 -9.38 17.47 -7.70
CA THR A 48 -10.27 16.31 -7.93
C THR A 48 -9.93 15.49 -9.18
N ALA A 49 -8.89 15.87 -9.93
CA ALA A 49 -8.41 15.13 -11.10
C ALA A 49 -6.89 14.87 -11.01
N PRO A 50 -6.40 14.31 -9.88
CA PRO A 50 -4.96 14.14 -9.69
C PRO A 50 -4.42 12.98 -10.53
N ARG A 51 -3.15 13.12 -10.95
CA ARG A 51 -2.32 12.01 -11.37
C ARG A 51 -1.61 11.45 -10.14
N VAL A 52 -1.93 10.21 -9.78
CA VAL A 52 -1.45 9.57 -8.54
C VAL A 52 -0.44 8.47 -8.85
N LEU A 53 0.60 8.37 -8.03
CA LEU A 53 1.43 7.19 -7.92
C LEU A 53 1.01 6.43 -6.64
N ASP A 54 0.43 5.24 -6.81
CA ASP A 54 0.08 4.31 -5.74
C ASP A 54 1.30 3.41 -5.49
N LEU A 55 2.10 3.77 -4.50
CA LEU A 55 3.42 3.18 -4.25
C LEU A 55 3.31 1.97 -3.32
N ALA A 56 3.84 0.82 -3.74
CA ALA A 56 3.58 -0.50 -3.15
C ALA A 56 2.06 -0.76 -3.09
N CYS A 57 1.43 -0.68 -4.25
CA CYS A 57 -0.02 -0.62 -4.42
C CYS A 57 -0.76 -1.90 -4.00
N GLY A 58 -0.06 -3.03 -3.90
CA GLY A 58 -0.65 -4.33 -3.63
C GLY A 58 -1.74 -4.68 -4.64
N THR A 59 -2.96 -4.87 -4.16
CA THR A 59 -4.15 -5.15 -5.00
C THR A 59 -4.80 -3.89 -5.59
N GLY A 60 -4.18 -2.71 -5.44
CA GLY A 60 -4.75 -1.44 -5.91
C GLY A 60 -5.84 -0.87 -4.99
N SER A 61 -5.76 -1.13 -3.69
CA SER A 61 -6.77 -0.69 -2.72
C SER A 61 -6.93 0.83 -2.64
N ILE A 62 -5.82 1.60 -2.71
CA ILE A 62 -5.87 3.06 -2.77
C ILE A 62 -6.46 3.51 -4.11
N THR A 63 -6.00 2.90 -5.21
CA THR A 63 -6.47 3.20 -6.57
C THR A 63 -7.99 3.01 -6.68
N ALA A 64 -8.58 1.95 -6.09
CA ALA A 64 -10.01 1.72 -6.09
C ALA A 64 -10.78 2.89 -5.45
N ARG A 65 -10.38 3.29 -4.25
CA ARG A 65 -11.02 4.38 -3.50
C ARG A 65 -10.79 5.75 -4.12
N LEU A 66 -9.64 5.93 -4.79
CA LEU A 66 -9.34 7.13 -5.58
C LEU A 66 -10.34 7.29 -6.72
N PHE A 67 -10.60 6.24 -7.49
CA PHE A 67 -11.51 6.27 -8.64
C PHE A 67 -12.98 6.37 -8.23
N ASP A 68 -13.34 5.78 -7.09
CA ASP A 68 -14.69 5.94 -6.52
C ASP A 68 -14.97 7.40 -6.13
N ARG A 69 -13.96 8.11 -5.65
CA ARG A 69 -14.09 9.51 -5.20
C ARG A 69 -13.83 10.53 -6.32
N PHE A 70 -12.86 10.26 -7.19
CA PHE A 70 -12.41 11.17 -8.25
C PHE A 70 -12.46 10.50 -9.62
N PRO A 71 -13.59 10.60 -10.34
CA PRO A 71 -13.76 9.92 -11.62
C PRO A 71 -12.74 10.31 -12.70
N ASP A 72 -12.17 11.53 -12.61
CA ASP A 72 -11.21 12.07 -13.57
C ASP A 72 -9.74 11.87 -13.12
N ALA A 73 -9.50 11.19 -12.00
CA ALA A 73 -8.15 10.85 -11.54
C ALA A 73 -7.52 9.75 -12.39
N THR A 74 -6.19 9.73 -12.44
CA THR A 74 -5.42 8.62 -13.00
C THR A 74 -4.45 8.05 -11.95
N SER A 75 -4.17 6.75 -12.02
CA SER A 75 -3.30 6.07 -11.08
C SER A 75 -2.26 5.21 -11.80
N THR A 76 -1.00 5.31 -11.36
CA THR A 76 0.03 4.34 -11.66
C THR A 76 0.34 3.56 -10.39
N GLY A 77 -0.02 2.29 -10.34
CA GLY A 77 0.34 1.39 -9.24
C GLY A 77 1.72 0.79 -9.45
N VAL A 78 2.54 0.78 -8.42
CA VAL A 78 3.86 0.11 -8.44
C VAL A 78 3.95 -0.88 -7.31
N ASP A 79 4.29 -2.12 -7.61
CA ASP A 79 4.56 -3.16 -6.61
C ASP A 79 5.60 -4.16 -7.13
N LEU A 80 6.17 -4.95 -6.23
CA LEU A 80 7.06 -6.06 -6.56
C LEU A 80 6.33 -7.41 -6.51
N ASP A 81 5.20 -7.48 -5.79
CA ASP A 81 4.47 -8.72 -5.53
C ASP A 81 3.63 -9.16 -6.74
N PRO A 82 4.01 -10.25 -7.44
CA PRO A 82 3.33 -10.65 -8.66
C PRO A 82 1.90 -11.17 -8.43
N ALA A 83 1.59 -11.65 -7.21
CA ALA A 83 0.25 -12.14 -6.92
C ALA A 83 -0.72 -10.99 -6.61
N LEU A 84 -0.25 -9.97 -5.90
CA LEU A 84 -1.05 -8.79 -5.63
C LEU A 84 -1.25 -7.96 -6.90
N LEU A 85 -0.19 -7.81 -7.73
CA LEU A 85 -0.31 -7.15 -9.04
C LEU A 85 -1.27 -7.88 -9.98
N ALA A 86 -1.28 -9.22 -10.01
CA ALA A 86 -2.25 -9.96 -10.82
C ALA A 86 -3.71 -9.65 -10.42
N ILE A 87 -3.97 -9.47 -9.12
CA ILE A 87 -5.28 -9.06 -8.62
C ILE A 87 -5.59 -7.62 -9.04
N ALA A 88 -4.62 -6.71 -8.91
CA ALA A 88 -4.80 -5.32 -9.32
C ALA A 88 -5.08 -5.20 -10.82
N GLU A 89 -4.23 -5.80 -11.66
CA GLU A 89 -4.38 -5.80 -13.12
C GLU A 89 -5.73 -6.37 -13.56
N GLY A 90 -6.14 -7.51 -12.95
CA GLY A 90 -7.43 -8.11 -13.26
C GLY A 90 -8.63 -7.29 -12.75
N THR A 91 -8.52 -6.64 -11.58
CA THR A 91 -9.60 -5.79 -11.02
C THR A 91 -9.85 -4.55 -11.88
N PHE A 92 -8.79 -3.98 -12.44
CA PHE A 92 -8.87 -2.76 -13.26
C PHE A 92 -8.75 -3.05 -14.77
N GLU A 93 -8.93 -4.30 -15.20
CA GLU A 93 -8.88 -4.65 -16.62
C GLU A 93 -9.87 -3.80 -17.43
N GLY A 94 -9.34 -3.11 -18.46
CA GLY A 94 -10.14 -2.22 -19.32
C GLY A 94 -10.39 -0.81 -18.78
N ASP A 95 -9.91 -0.47 -17.57
CA ASP A 95 -9.95 0.90 -17.05
C ASP A 95 -8.66 1.66 -17.44
N GLU A 96 -8.76 2.52 -18.46
CA GLU A 96 -7.62 3.27 -18.99
C GLU A 96 -7.02 4.29 -17.99
N ARG A 97 -7.70 4.55 -16.86
CA ARG A 97 -7.20 5.42 -15.80
C ARG A 97 -6.14 4.75 -14.93
N ALA A 98 -6.11 3.40 -14.91
CA ALA A 98 -5.16 2.61 -14.12
C ALA A 98 -4.04 2.04 -14.99
N SER A 99 -2.82 2.09 -14.48
CA SER A 99 -1.67 1.36 -15.02
C SER A 99 -0.86 0.74 -13.89
N PHE A 100 -0.26 -0.43 -14.13
CA PHE A 100 0.52 -1.12 -13.10
C PHE A 100 1.93 -1.43 -13.60
N VAL A 101 2.91 -1.29 -12.72
CA VAL A 101 4.34 -1.46 -13.01
C VAL A 101 4.96 -2.38 -11.96
N THR A 102 5.60 -3.45 -12.40
CA THR A 102 6.40 -4.30 -11.51
C THR A 102 7.76 -3.65 -11.28
N ALA A 103 8.07 -3.26 -10.04
CA ALA A 103 9.37 -2.73 -9.68
C ALA A 103 9.73 -2.99 -8.21
N ASP A 104 11.01 -3.20 -7.91
CA ASP A 104 11.56 -3.21 -6.55
C ASP A 104 11.91 -1.78 -6.17
N LEU A 105 11.28 -1.24 -5.14
CA LEU A 105 11.54 0.11 -4.64
C LEU A 105 12.95 0.31 -4.05
N LYS A 106 13.69 -0.79 -3.85
CA LYS A 106 15.11 -0.76 -3.47
C LYS A 106 16.05 -0.65 -4.68
N ASP A 107 15.56 -0.90 -5.88
CA ASP A 107 16.33 -0.70 -7.12
C ASP A 107 16.45 0.82 -7.36
N PRO A 108 17.64 1.42 -7.43
CA PRO A 108 17.78 2.87 -7.64
C PRO A 108 17.18 3.36 -8.97
N GLU A 109 17.00 2.48 -9.94
CA GLU A 109 16.45 2.81 -11.26
C GLU A 109 14.96 2.50 -11.43
N TRP A 110 14.24 2.17 -10.35
CA TRP A 110 12.82 1.82 -10.43
C TRP A 110 11.97 2.92 -11.07
N THR A 111 12.33 4.19 -10.87
CA THR A 111 11.60 5.34 -11.43
C THR A 111 11.66 5.41 -12.95
N ALA A 112 12.69 4.85 -13.59
CA ALA A 112 12.81 4.78 -15.04
C ALA A 112 11.75 3.88 -15.71
N ARG A 113 11.06 3.06 -14.94
CA ARG A 113 9.95 2.19 -15.40
C ARG A 113 8.60 2.89 -15.40
N LEU A 114 8.49 4.07 -14.78
CA LEU A 114 7.24 4.81 -14.66
C LEU A 114 6.83 5.45 -15.98
N PRO A 115 5.52 5.53 -16.29
CA PRO A 115 5.03 6.19 -17.50
C PRO A 115 5.12 7.71 -17.47
N TYR A 116 5.33 8.31 -16.28
CA TYR A 116 5.39 9.76 -16.09
C TYR A 116 6.56 10.14 -15.20
N ASP A 117 7.16 11.30 -15.49
CA ASP A 117 8.26 11.88 -14.72
C ASP A 117 7.79 12.63 -13.47
N SER A 118 6.49 12.94 -13.36
CA SER A 118 5.94 13.63 -12.19
C SER A 118 4.47 13.29 -11.92
N TYR A 119 4.11 13.41 -10.63
CA TYR A 119 2.78 13.11 -10.10
C TYR A 119 2.29 14.23 -9.19
N ASP A 120 0.97 14.44 -9.15
CA ASP A 120 0.32 15.36 -8.21
C ASP A 120 0.36 14.85 -6.77
N ALA A 121 0.19 13.53 -6.62
CA ALA A 121 0.27 12.87 -5.33
C ALA A 121 0.99 11.52 -5.45
N VAL A 122 1.82 11.20 -4.45
CA VAL A 122 2.38 9.86 -4.25
C VAL A 122 1.79 9.33 -2.94
N LEU A 123 1.07 8.22 -3.02
CA LEU A 123 0.33 7.64 -1.90
C LEU A 123 0.83 6.23 -1.61
N THR A 124 0.89 5.86 -0.33
CA THR A 124 1.26 4.50 0.09
C THR A 124 0.58 4.15 1.41
N ALA A 125 0.29 2.88 1.61
CA ALA A 125 -0.28 2.41 2.86
C ALA A 125 0.24 1.01 3.23
N THR A 126 0.72 0.89 4.48
CA THR A 126 1.11 -0.40 5.10
C THR A 126 2.17 -1.18 4.30
N ALA A 127 3.15 -0.46 3.80
CA ALA A 127 4.18 -1.03 2.94
C ALA A 127 5.60 -0.63 3.33
N LEU A 128 5.84 0.62 3.69
CA LEU A 128 7.20 1.12 3.85
C LEU A 128 7.87 0.67 5.16
N HIS A 129 7.10 0.14 6.12
CA HIS A 129 7.63 -0.48 7.34
C HIS A 129 8.50 -1.72 7.07
N TRP A 130 8.46 -2.29 5.85
CA TRP A 130 9.34 -3.37 5.41
C TRP A 130 10.75 -2.92 5.05
N LEU A 131 10.99 -1.60 4.97
CA LEU A 131 12.31 -1.05 4.64
C LEU A 131 13.06 -0.64 5.91
N HIS A 132 14.36 -0.86 5.90
CA HIS A 132 15.27 -0.25 6.88
C HIS A 132 15.42 1.25 6.62
N ARG A 133 15.92 1.99 7.63
CA ARG A 133 16.00 3.46 7.59
C ARG A 133 16.77 4.02 6.41
N ASP A 134 17.90 3.41 6.05
CA ASP A 134 18.75 3.94 4.98
C ASP A 134 18.07 3.79 3.60
N PRO A 135 17.65 2.59 3.14
CA PRO A 135 16.91 2.47 1.89
C PRO A 135 15.58 3.25 1.88
N LEU A 136 14.92 3.41 3.04
CA LEU A 136 13.71 4.24 3.13
C LEU A 136 14.02 5.73 2.94
N ALA A 137 15.13 6.23 3.48
CA ALA A 137 15.58 7.59 3.27
C ALA A 137 15.95 7.86 1.79
N ASP A 138 16.57 6.89 1.12
CA ASP A 138 16.89 6.99 -0.31
C ASP A 138 15.62 6.99 -1.16
N LEU A 139 14.65 6.12 -0.85
CA LEU A 139 13.33 6.12 -1.49
C LEU A 139 12.63 7.48 -1.37
N TYR A 140 12.71 8.14 -0.21
CA TYR A 140 12.16 9.49 -0.05
C TYR A 140 12.81 10.54 -0.96
N GLY A 141 14.10 10.35 -1.28
CA GLY A 141 14.78 11.16 -2.29
C GLY A 141 14.19 10.98 -3.69
N HIS A 142 13.92 9.74 -4.10
CA HIS A 142 13.27 9.42 -5.38
C HIS A 142 11.84 9.98 -5.41
N ILE A 143 11.07 9.78 -4.34
CA ILE A 143 9.70 10.32 -4.24
C ILE A 143 9.71 11.86 -4.35
N ALA A 144 10.65 12.54 -3.70
CA ALA A 144 10.77 13.98 -3.82
C ALA A 144 11.05 14.44 -5.26
N GLY A 145 11.77 13.64 -6.05
CA GLY A 145 11.97 13.89 -7.48
C GLY A 145 10.70 13.73 -8.31
N LEU A 146 9.82 12.81 -7.93
CA LEU A 146 8.58 12.48 -8.66
C LEU A 146 7.37 13.36 -8.29
N VAL A 147 7.30 13.89 -7.07
CA VAL A 147 6.24 14.81 -6.67
C VAL A 147 6.49 16.16 -7.30
N ARG A 148 5.51 16.73 -8.03
CA ARG A 148 5.63 18.08 -8.57
C ARG A 148 5.62 19.16 -7.49
N ASP A 149 6.01 20.38 -7.83
CA ASP A 149 5.87 21.52 -6.90
C ASP A 149 4.39 21.74 -6.53
N GLY A 150 4.13 21.91 -5.23
CA GLY A 150 2.78 21.95 -4.66
C GLY A 150 2.06 20.60 -4.62
N GLY A 151 2.72 19.52 -5.01
CA GLY A 151 2.21 18.15 -4.88
C GLY A 151 2.48 17.55 -3.49
N VAL A 152 1.91 16.37 -3.23
CA VAL A 152 1.94 15.74 -1.91
C VAL A 152 2.51 14.32 -1.95
N PHE A 153 3.17 13.94 -0.87
CA PHE A 153 3.43 12.56 -0.51
C PHE A 153 2.68 12.20 0.76
N MET A 154 2.02 11.04 0.79
CA MET A 154 1.39 10.54 2.00
C MET A 154 1.72 9.07 2.24
N ASN A 155 2.08 8.77 3.51
CA ASN A 155 2.37 7.42 4.00
C ASN A 155 1.47 7.11 5.20
N ALA A 156 0.58 6.13 5.05
CA ALA A 156 -0.26 5.60 6.12
C ALA A 156 0.34 4.28 6.63
N ASP A 157 1.10 4.32 7.72
CA ASP A 157 1.86 3.15 8.15
C ASP A 157 2.02 3.04 9.67
N HIS A 158 2.61 1.92 10.11
CA HIS A 158 3.05 1.74 11.49
C HIS A 158 4.24 2.66 11.78
N MET A 159 4.07 3.57 12.72
CA MET A 159 5.11 4.53 13.09
C MET A 159 5.24 4.58 14.61
N ILE A 160 6.11 3.74 15.14
CA ILE A 160 6.25 3.53 16.58
C ILE A 160 7.18 4.59 17.19
N ASP A 161 6.75 5.21 18.31
CA ASP A 161 7.58 6.11 19.09
C ASP A 161 8.33 5.31 20.18
N ASP A 162 9.62 5.08 19.96
CA ASP A 162 10.50 4.32 20.86
C ASP A 162 10.66 4.99 22.25
N THR A 163 10.30 6.26 22.38
CA THR A 163 10.37 6.99 23.64
C THR A 163 9.24 6.64 24.61
N THR A 164 8.23 5.87 24.16
CA THR A 164 7.02 5.53 24.92
C THR A 164 6.82 4.01 25.11
N PRO A 165 7.79 3.27 25.68
CA PRO A 165 7.77 1.80 25.69
C PRO A 165 6.58 1.19 26.45
N ARG A 166 6.07 1.88 27.49
CA ARG A 166 4.91 1.41 28.27
C ARG A 166 3.61 1.57 27.51
N ILE A 167 3.44 2.67 26.77
CA ILE A 167 2.27 2.89 25.89
C ILE A 167 2.30 1.86 24.78
N ASN A 168 3.45 1.68 24.12
CA ASN A 168 3.63 0.70 23.05
C ASN A 168 3.33 -0.74 23.51
N ALA A 169 3.72 -1.10 24.75
CA ALA A 169 3.42 -2.42 25.30
C ALA A 169 1.91 -2.62 25.53
N ALA A 170 1.21 -1.59 26.05
CA ALA A 170 -0.23 -1.65 26.27
C ALA A 170 -1.01 -1.72 24.95
N GLU A 171 -0.59 -0.95 23.93
CA GLU A 171 -1.15 -0.98 22.59
C GLU A 171 -1.00 -2.39 21.97
N ARG A 172 0.22 -2.96 21.98
CA ARG A 172 0.44 -4.33 21.45
C ARG A 172 -0.44 -5.37 22.13
N ALA A 173 -0.59 -5.29 23.46
CA ALA A 173 -1.47 -6.21 24.19
C ALA A 173 -2.94 -6.07 23.76
N LEU A 174 -3.41 -4.83 23.56
CA LEU A 174 -4.76 -4.56 23.08
C LEU A 174 -4.97 -5.07 21.65
N ARG A 175 -4.00 -4.83 20.76
CA ARG A 175 -4.02 -5.30 19.38
C ARG A 175 -4.07 -6.83 19.31
N HIS A 176 -3.22 -7.54 20.04
CA HIS A 176 -3.25 -8.99 20.11
C HIS A 176 -4.61 -9.51 20.60
N ALA A 177 -5.19 -8.89 21.64
CA ALA A 177 -6.51 -9.29 22.14
C ALA A 177 -7.64 -9.05 21.11
N ARG A 178 -7.54 -8.03 20.26
CA ARG A 178 -8.46 -7.80 19.12
C ARG A 178 -8.28 -8.85 18.03
N MET A 179 -7.04 -9.16 17.67
CA MET A 179 -6.70 -10.19 16.68
C MET A 179 -7.22 -11.57 17.13
N ASP A 180 -7.03 -11.94 18.39
CA ASP A 180 -7.54 -13.21 18.93
C ASP A 180 -9.08 -13.29 18.90
N ARG A 181 -9.78 -12.18 19.09
CA ARG A 181 -11.25 -12.14 18.92
C ARG A 181 -11.65 -12.33 17.47
N ALA A 182 -11.08 -11.56 16.55
CA ALA A 182 -11.37 -11.66 15.11
C ALA A 182 -11.09 -13.07 14.57
N LYS A 183 -10.01 -13.72 15.03
CA LYS A 183 -9.69 -15.11 14.67
C LYS A 183 -10.77 -16.10 15.15
N ARG A 184 -11.30 -15.90 16.35
CA ARG A 184 -12.43 -16.72 16.84
C ARG A 184 -13.71 -16.52 16.04
N ASP A 185 -13.89 -15.33 15.48
CA ASP A 185 -15.03 -14.95 14.64
C ASP A 185 -14.83 -15.37 13.16
N GLY A 186 -13.75 -16.10 12.85
CA GLY A 186 -13.50 -16.72 11.54
C GLY A 186 -12.80 -15.82 10.54
N ALA A 187 -12.23 -14.68 10.93
CA ALA A 187 -11.40 -13.88 10.05
C ALA A 187 -10.13 -14.61 9.63
N LEU A 188 -9.78 -14.55 8.36
CA LEU A 188 -8.56 -15.14 7.83
C LEU A 188 -7.35 -14.34 8.29
N ASP A 189 -6.36 -14.99 8.87
CA ASP A 189 -5.06 -14.37 9.08
C ASP A 189 -4.25 -14.34 7.76
N TRP A 190 -3.13 -13.62 7.78
CA TRP A 190 -2.27 -13.44 6.62
C TRP A 190 -1.81 -14.78 6.01
N ALA A 191 -1.39 -15.73 6.84
CA ALA A 191 -0.90 -17.02 6.36
C ALA A 191 -2.04 -17.85 5.73
N GLN A 192 -3.23 -17.82 6.33
CA GLN A 192 -4.41 -18.52 5.80
C GLN A 192 -4.85 -17.92 4.45
N TRP A 193 -4.80 -16.59 4.30
CA TRP A 193 -5.12 -15.94 3.04
C TRP A 193 -4.18 -16.39 1.92
N TRP A 194 -2.86 -16.40 2.19
CA TRP A 194 -1.88 -16.88 1.22
C TRP A 194 -2.01 -18.37 0.89
N GLN A 195 -2.45 -19.20 1.85
CA GLN A 195 -2.75 -20.60 1.59
C GLN A 195 -3.95 -20.79 0.64
N LEU A 196 -4.93 -19.88 0.67
CA LEU A 196 -6.03 -19.86 -0.30
C LEU A 196 -5.55 -19.41 -1.68
N ALA A 197 -4.80 -18.32 -1.75
CA ALA A 197 -4.22 -17.83 -3.01
C ALA A 197 -3.33 -18.89 -3.69
N ALA A 198 -2.52 -19.63 -2.91
CA ALA A 198 -1.67 -20.71 -3.43
C ALA A 198 -2.45 -21.92 -3.99
N LYS A 199 -3.74 -22.06 -3.67
CA LYS A 199 -4.62 -23.13 -4.16
C LYS A 199 -5.51 -22.67 -5.32
N ASP A 200 -5.61 -21.38 -5.55
CA ASP A 200 -6.42 -20.83 -6.63
C ASP A 200 -5.76 -21.12 -7.99
N PRO A 201 -6.48 -21.59 -9.00
CA PRO A 201 -5.92 -21.96 -10.29
C PRO A 201 -5.18 -20.82 -11.02
N VAL A 202 -5.58 -19.57 -10.77
CA VAL A 202 -4.99 -18.38 -11.42
C VAL A 202 -3.88 -17.78 -10.57
N LEU A 203 -4.03 -17.74 -9.23
CA LEU A 203 -3.06 -17.13 -8.33
C LEU A 203 -1.95 -18.07 -7.87
N ALA A 204 -2.06 -19.39 -8.05
CA ALA A 204 -1.06 -20.35 -7.57
C ALA A 204 0.34 -20.06 -8.12
N GLY A 205 0.47 -19.79 -9.42
CA GLY A 205 1.74 -19.46 -10.07
C GLY A 205 2.35 -18.14 -9.54
N PRO A 206 1.62 -17.01 -9.61
CA PRO A 206 2.05 -15.74 -9.03
C PRO A 206 2.39 -15.83 -7.53
N THR A 207 1.61 -16.59 -6.74
CA THR A 207 1.88 -16.80 -5.31
C THR A 207 3.18 -17.57 -5.08
N ALA A 208 3.47 -18.62 -5.85
CA ALA A 208 4.74 -19.33 -5.77
C ALA A 208 5.91 -18.39 -6.07
N ARG A 209 5.80 -17.57 -7.12
CA ARG A 209 6.80 -16.58 -7.50
C ARG A 209 7.03 -15.53 -6.40
N ARG A 210 5.98 -15.07 -5.75
CA ARG A 210 6.07 -14.19 -4.59
C ARG A 210 6.96 -14.77 -3.49
N PHE A 211 6.76 -16.04 -3.12
CA PHE A 211 7.55 -16.67 -2.07
C PHE A 211 9.03 -16.87 -2.46
N GLU A 212 9.33 -17.01 -3.75
CA GLU A 212 10.71 -16.99 -4.24
C GLU A 212 11.36 -15.61 -4.07
N ILE A 213 10.61 -14.52 -4.32
CA ILE A 213 11.11 -13.13 -4.24
C ILE A 213 11.37 -12.72 -2.79
N TYR A 214 10.42 -12.96 -1.90
CA TYR A 214 10.49 -12.46 -0.52
C TYR A 214 11.22 -13.39 0.45
N GLY A 215 11.27 -14.70 0.16
CA GLY A 215 11.92 -15.68 1.04
C GLY A 215 11.35 -15.67 2.47
N GLU A 216 12.24 -15.83 3.46
CA GLU A 216 11.90 -15.56 4.87
C GLU A 216 11.86 -14.05 5.09
N HIS A 217 10.67 -13.57 5.42
CA HIS A 217 10.40 -12.15 5.54
C HIS A 217 10.86 -11.61 6.89
N ALA A 218 11.65 -10.53 6.86
CA ALA A 218 12.07 -9.80 8.06
C ALA A 218 11.47 -8.39 8.03
N ASP A 219 10.95 -7.93 9.18
CA ASP A 219 10.48 -6.56 9.35
C ASP A 219 11.61 -5.56 9.18
N GLY A 220 11.30 -4.37 8.69
CA GLY A 220 12.19 -3.21 8.68
C GLY A 220 12.26 -2.52 10.06
N ASP A 221 12.71 -1.27 10.06
CA ASP A 221 13.00 -0.53 11.30
C ASP A 221 11.78 0.16 11.94
N MET A 222 10.64 0.29 11.26
CA MET A 222 9.42 1.00 11.70
C MET A 222 9.71 2.36 12.40
N PRO A 223 10.36 3.32 11.73
CA PRO A 223 10.74 4.58 12.37
C PRO A 223 9.53 5.38 12.83
N SER A 224 9.73 6.27 13.82
CA SER A 224 8.67 7.14 14.33
C SER A 224 8.21 8.19 13.29
N ALA A 225 6.98 8.70 13.43
CA ALA A 225 6.45 9.78 12.59
C ALA A 225 7.36 11.02 12.58
N ALA A 226 8.03 11.32 13.71
CA ALA A 226 8.99 12.41 13.81
C ALA A 226 10.23 12.17 12.92
N TRP A 227 10.73 10.94 12.85
CA TRP A 227 11.83 10.56 11.96
C TRP A 227 11.43 10.74 10.49
N HIS A 228 10.26 10.22 10.09
CA HIS A 228 9.74 10.36 8.73
C HIS A 228 9.60 11.83 8.34
N ALA A 229 8.97 12.65 9.18
CA ALA A 229 8.76 14.07 8.92
C ALA A 229 10.08 14.85 8.77
N ARG A 230 11.10 14.50 9.57
CA ARG A 230 12.44 15.10 9.48
C ARG A 230 13.11 14.72 8.17
N VAL A 231 13.16 13.41 7.84
CA VAL A 231 13.86 12.93 6.63
C VAL A 231 13.18 13.46 5.37
N LEU A 232 11.86 13.52 5.29
CA LEU A 232 11.14 14.09 4.15
C LEU A 232 11.52 15.55 3.90
N ARG A 233 11.64 16.37 4.97
CA ARG A 233 12.12 17.75 4.84
C ARG A 233 13.57 17.80 4.35
N GLU A 234 14.44 16.95 4.86
CA GLU A 234 15.84 16.83 4.40
C GLU A 234 15.95 16.42 2.93
N LYS A 235 14.96 15.68 2.41
CA LYS A 235 14.88 15.26 1.00
C LYS A 235 14.17 16.27 0.08
N GLY A 236 13.71 17.42 0.60
CA GLY A 236 13.23 18.55 -0.22
C GLY A 236 11.73 18.85 -0.14
N PHE A 237 10.98 18.20 0.78
CA PHE A 237 9.61 18.63 1.08
C PHE A 237 9.63 19.87 1.99
N GLY A 238 8.82 20.88 1.65
CA GLY A 238 8.73 22.13 2.43
C GLY A 238 8.07 21.92 3.78
N GLU A 239 7.03 21.08 3.83
CA GLU A 239 6.29 20.77 5.04
C GLU A 239 6.11 19.24 5.18
N ALA A 240 6.12 18.74 6.42
CA ALA A 240 5.79 17.35 6.69
C ALA A 240 5.26 17.20 8.13
N ARG A 241 4.10 16.53 8.31
CA ARG A 241 3.52 16.25 9.63
C ARG A 241 2.51 15.11 9.58
N PRO A 242 2.19 14.48 10.73
CA PRO A 242 0.99 13.67 10.87
C PRO A 242 -0.28 14.48 10.60
N VAL A 243 -1.24 13.88 9.88
CA VAL A 243 -2.59 14.44 9.65
C VAL A 243 -3.69 13.54 10.21
N TRP A 244 -3.33 12.30 10.54
CA TRP A 244 -4.15 11.37 11.31
C TRP A 244 -3.25 10.42 12.10
N CYS A 245 -3.67 9.96 13.28
CA CYS A 245 -2.95 8.93 14.04
C CYS A 245 -3.89 8.11 14.93
N SER A 246 -3.53 6.86 15.11
CA SER A 246 -4.01 5.96 16.15
C SER A 246 -2.86 5.67 17.13
N PRO A 247 -3.05 4.78 18.13
CA PRO A 247 -1.96 4.44 19.05
C PRO A 247 -0.71 3.84 18.40
N SER A 248 -0.81 3.19 17.25
CA SER A 248 0.31 2.51 16.55
C SER A 248 0.55 3.00 15.14
N ASP A 249 -0.43 3.70 14.54
CA ASP A 249 -0.42 4.04 13.12
C ASP A 249 -0.53 5.53 12.91
N THR A 250 0.09 5.99 11.83
CA THR A 250 0.09 7.40 11.46
C THR A 250 -0.14 7.54 9.96
N LEU A 251 -0.98 8.48 9.55
CA LEU A 251 -0.96 9.05 8.22
C LEU A 251 -0.09 10.30 8.24
N LEU A 252 1.09 10.19 7.67
CA LEU A 252 2.00 11.32 7.49
C LEU A 252 1.79 11.95 6.12
N LEU A 253 1.72 13.29 6.08
CA LEU A 253 1.64 14.08 4.87
C LEU A 253 2.89 14.94 4.74
N ALA A 254 3.45 14.98 3.53
CA ALA A 254 4.51 15.91 3.13
C ALA A 254 4.09 16.69 1.89
N LEU A 255 4.27 18.01 1.91
CA LEU A 255 3.98 18.95 0.82
C LEU A 255 5.30 19.44 0.22
N LYS A 256 5.41 19.37 -1.10
CA LYS A 256 6.58 19.84 -1.83
C LYS A 256 6.49 21.33 -2.18
#